data_93762524abfc1ed5f211c9b70951ca24
#
_entry.id   93762524abfc1ed5f211c9b70951ca24
#
_cell.length_a   1.000
_cell.length_b   1.000
_cell.length_c   1.000
_cell.angle_alpha   90.00
_cell.angle_beta   90.00
_cell.angle_gamma   90.00
#
_symmetry.space_group_name_H-M   'P 1'
#
loop_
_entity.id
_entity.type
_entity.pdbx_description
1 polymer ?
#
loop_
_entity_poly.entity_id
_entity_poly.type
_entity_poly.pdbx_seq_one_letter_code
_entity_poly.pdbx_strand_id
1 'polypeptide(L)'
;MKTDLLLGSDIGDWALNRTPADQVNQIVTLDEALAKRAQSLGLKTVLGNANSANYVPARVGFSVHYAAILKPQLIEKYEKIYNLHPGYLPWGRGYYPIFWALWEQTPAGATLHEMTAGVDEGPIVAQTNVPYNGSDTGGSLFRRVREAEENLFVQYWPQIISGENLPTHRQPLGGTYHRKKEFYELKQQAEWEKLSSKDLLRLVRALTFPGQSGLEVTLEQERFELRLNPLTMLESRYETKTG
;
A
#
# COMPACT_ATOMS: atom_id res chain seq x y z
N MET A 1 19.16 -6.84 -16.82
CA MET A 1 19.73 -5.48 -16.60
C MET A 1 19.68 -5.10 -15.13
N LYS A 2 20.36 -4.00 -14.71
CA LYS A 2 20.23 -3.50 -13.35
C LYS A 2 19.14 -2.46 -13.26
N THR A 3 18.36 -2.52 -12.18
CA THR A 3 17.18 -1.68 -11.96
C THR A 3 17.35 -0.86 -10.67
N ASP A 4 16.86 0.37 -10.65
CA ASP A 4 16.77 1.15 -9.42
C ASP A 4 15.57 0.67 -8.62
N LEU A 5 15.78 0.38 -7.34
CA LEU A 5 14.69 0.10 -6.40
C LEU A 5 14.44 1.30 -5.51
N LEU A 6 13.23 1.85 -5.59
CA LEU A 6 12.77 2.92 -4.72
C LEU A 6 11.92 2.28 -3.63
N LEU A 7 12.47 2.14 -2.43
CA LEU A 7 11.90 1.30 -1.38
C LEU A 7 11.45 2.10 -0.16
N GLY A 8 10.33 1.70 0.41
CA GLY A 8 9.84 2.19 1.69
C GLY A 8 9.07 1.09 2.45
N SER A 9 8.91 1.29 3.76
CA SER A 9 8.21 0.39 4.67
C SER A 9 8.75 -1.07 4.70
N ASP A 10 8.04 -1.92 5.41
CA ASP A 10 8.35 -3.35 5.59
C ASP A 10 8.30 -4.17 4.27
N ILE A 11 7.44 -3.79 3.32
CA ILE A 11 7.44 -4.47 2.00
C ILE A 11 8.67 -4.09 1.18
N GLY A 12 9.20 -2.87 1.35
CA GLY A 12 10.48 -2.49 0.73
C GLY A 12 11.63 -3.34 1.27
N ASP A 13 11.67 -3.59 2.58
CA ASP A 13 12.64 -4.50 3.19
C ASP A 13 12.43 -5.96 2.73
N TRP A 14 11.20 -6.41 2.63
CA TRP A 14 10.86 -7.72 2.07
C TRP A 14 11.33 -7.87 0.61
N ALA A 15 11.10 -6.85 -0.22
CA ALA A 15 11.53 -6.84 -1.63
C ALA A 15 13.06 -6.84 -1.75
N LEU A 16 13.75 -6.05 -0.91
CA LEU A 16 15.22 -6.02 -0.85
C LEU A 16 15.81 -7.40 -0.60
N ASN A 17 15.20 -8.19 0.30
CA ASN A 17 15.67 -9.53 0.64
C ASN A 17 15.46 -10.56 -0.48
N ARG A 18 14.61 -10.28 -1.45
CA ARG A 18 14.26 -11.17 -2.56
C ARG A 18 14.90 -10.76 -3.88
N THR A 19 15.55 -9.62 -3.88
CA THR A 19 16.20 -9.12 -5.10
C THR A 19 17.68 -9.47 -5.08
N PRO A 20 18.18 -10.24 -6.07
CA PRO A 20 19.60 -10.51 -6.22
C PRO A 20 20.40 -9.21 -6.40
N ALA A 21 21.51 -9.07 -5.69
CA ALA A 21 22.32 -7.84 -5.67
C ALA A 21 22.86 -7.45 -7.06
N ASP A 22 23.15 -8.42 -7.91
CA ASP A 22 23.63 -8.22 -9.28
C ASP A 22 22.56 -7.64 -10.22
N GLN A 23 21.28 -7.70 -9.82
CA GLN A 23 20.14 -7.12 -10.54
C GLN A 23 19.82 -5.69 -10.11
N VAL A 24 20.39 -5.21 -9.00
CA VAL A 24 20.18 -3.88 -8.45
C VAL A 24 21.24 -2.91 -8.95
N ASN A 25 20.84 -1.75 -9.49
CA ASN A 25 21.74 -0.64 -9.77
C ASN A 25 21.99 0.16 -8.49
N GLN A 26 20.92 0.57 -7.81
CA GLN A 26 20.96 1.25 -6.52
C GLN A 26 19.63 1.15 -5.79
N ILE A 27 19.68 1.34 -4.48
CA ILE A 27 18.51 1.50 -3.62
C ILE A 27 18.32 2.99 -3.35
N VAL A 28 17.10 3.49 -3.51
CA VAL A 28 16.69 4.85 -3.14
C VAL A 28 15.64 4.75 -2.04
N THR A 29 15.86 5.35 -0.90
CA THR A 29 14.95 5.26 0.24
C THR A 29 15.00 6.50 1.13
N LEU A 30 13.89 6.75 1.83
CA LEU A 30 13.80 7.74 2.92
C LEU A 30 13.98 7.09 4.30
N ASP A 31 14.02 5.76 4.35
CA ASP A 31 14.13 4.98 5.58
C ASP A 31 15.61 4.69 5.89
N GLU A 32 16.09 5.21 7.01
CA GLU A 32 17.49 5.03 7.45
C GLU A 32 17.82 3.57 7.76
N ALA A 33 16.88 2.80 8.33
CA ALA A 33 17.12 1.41 8.68
C ALA A 33 17.27 0.57 7.41
N LEU A 34 16.39 0.78 6.44
CA LEU A 34 16.46 0.14 5.13
C LEU A 34 17.74 0.55 4.37
N ALA A 35 18.14 1.82 4.45
CA ALA A 35 19.38 2.29 3.84
C ALA A 35 20.61 1.59 4.45
N LYS A 36 20.72 1.53 5.77
CA LYS A 36 21.81 0.83 6.47
C LYS A 36 21.86 -0.64 6.11
N ARG A 37 20.70 -1.29 6.01
CA ARG A 37 20.61 -2.68 5.60
C ARG A 37 21.07 -2.90 4.17
N ALA A 38 20.60 -2.07 3.21
CA ALA A 38 21.04 -2.14 1.82
C ALA A 38 22.56 -1.97 1.70
N GLN A 39 23.14 -1.02 2.45
CA GLN A 39 24.59 -0.80 2.51
C GLN A 39 25.32 -2.02 3.08
N SER A 40 24.80 -2.68 4.11
CA SER A 40 25.41 -3.89 4.67
C SER A 40 25.42 -5.07 3.70
N LEU A 41 24.52 -5.06 2.69
CA LEU A 41 24.49 -5.99 1.58
C LEU A 41 25.41 -5.59 0.41
N GLY A 42 26.19 -4.52 0.57
CA GLY A 42 27.10 -3.99 -0.46
C GLY A 42 26.40 -3.26 -1.59
N LEU A 43 25.13 -2.88 -1.43
CA LEU A 43 24.37 -2.19 -2.46
C LEU A 43 24.62 -0.66 -2.41
N LYS A 44 24.78 -0.06 -3.58
CA LYS A 44 24.78 1.39 -3.71
C LYS A 44 23.44 1.94 -3.21
N THR A 45 23.49 2.89 -2.28
CA THR A 45 22.29 3.39 -1.60
C THR A 45 22.25 4.92 -1.60
N VAL A 46 21.09 5.45 -1.93
CA VAL A 46 20.75 6.86 -1.88
C VAL A 46 19.73 7.06 -0.77
N LEU A 47 20.16 7.62 0.36
CA LEU A 47 19.27 8.00 1.44
C LEU A 47 18.79 9.43 1.22
N GLY A 48 17.48 9.62 1.06
CA GLY A 48 16.86 10.92 0.86
C GLY A 48 15.75 10.93 -0.18
N ASN A 49 15.20 12.13 -0.40
CA ASN A 49 14.12 12.29 -1.37
C ASN A 49 14.67 12.19 -2.80
N ALA A 50 14.17 11.21 -3.55
CA ALA A 50 14.58 10.93 -4.91
C ALA A 50 14.52 12.14 -5.85
N ASN A 51 13.58 13.06 -5.61
CA ASN A 51 13.40 14.26 -6.44
C ASN A 51 14.53 15.28 -6.29
N SER A 52 15.25 15.27 -5.17
CA SER A 52 16.33 16.21 -4.85
C SER A 52 17.68 15.53 -4.64
N ALA A 53 17.71 14.20 -4.55
CA ALA A 53 18.93 13.44 -4.38
C ALA A 53 19.79 13.48 -5.66
N ASN A 54 21.11 13.59 -5.47
CA ASN A 54 22.05 13.57 -6.59
C ASN A 54 22.42 12.13 -6.94
N TYR A 55 21.70 11.54 -7.89
CA TYR A 55 22.03 10.22 -8.44
C TYR A 55 21.66 10.16 -9.93
N VAL A 56 22.25 9.21 -10.62
CA VAL A 56 21.93 8.93 -12.03
C VAL A 56 20.95 7.74 -12.03
N PRO A 57 19.70 7.94 -12.49
CA PRO A 57 18.74 6.87 -12.63
C PRO A 57 19.24 5.77 -13.58
N ALA A 58 18.89 4.54 -13.28
CA ALA A 58 19.01 3.43 -14.22
C ALA A 58 17.99 3.58 -15.35
N ARG A 59 18.09 2.74 -16.37
CA ARG A 59 17.10 2.71 -17.46
C ARG A 59 15.69 2.40 -16.96
N VAL A 60 15.57 1.49 -15.96
CA VAL A 60 14.30 1.09 -15.35
C VAL A 60 14.35 1.32 -13.85
N GLY A 61 13.24 1.82 -13.31
CA GLY A 61 12.97 1.95 -11.88
C GLY A 61 11.81 1.06 -11.44
N PHE A 62 11.83 0.65 -10.17
CA PHE A 62 10.74 -0.06 -9.54
C PHE A 62 10.50 0.46 -8.12
N SER A 63 9.34 1.05 -7.91
CA SER A 63 8.91 1.61 -6.63
C SER A 63 8.09 0.58 -5.85
N VAL A 64 8.45 0.36 -4.60
CA VAL A 64 7.71 -0.47 -3.64
C VAL A 64 7.49 0.36 -2.39
N HIS A 65 6.32 0.94 -2.25
CA HIS A 65 5.92 1.80 -1.14
C HIS A 65 6.91 2.95 -0.83
N TYR A 66 7.59 3.46 -1.83
CA TYR A 66 8.45 4.63 -1.63
C TYR A 66 7.64 5.82 -1.11
N ALA A 67 8.07 6.42 0.01
CA ALA A 67 7.23 7.31 0.81
C ALA A 67 7.09 8.75 0.29
N ALA A 68 7.58 9.05 -0.93
CA ALA A 68 7.43 10.37 -1.55
C ALA A 68 6.89 10.26 -2.98
N ILE A 69 6.03 11.20 -3.34
CA ILE A 69 5.54 11.33 -4.71
C ILE A 69 6.72 11.73 -5.61
N LEU A 70 6.92 10.98 -6.69
CA LEU A 70 7.93 11.29 -7.68
C LEU A 70 7.42 12.40 -8.61
N LYS A 71 8.27 13.40 -8.84
CA LYS A 71 7.95 14.50 -9.77
C LYS A 71 8.10 14.04 -11.22
N PRO A 72 7.32 14.62 -12.16
CA PRO A 72 7.42 14.28 -13.58
C PRO A 72 8.86 14.31 -14.13
N GLN A 73 9.64 15.35 -13.75
CA GLN A 73 11.01 15.52 -14.18
C GLN A 73 11.95 14.37 -13.75
N LEU A 74 11.62 13.64 -12.69
CA LEU A 74 12.36 12.45 -12.30
C LEU A 74 11.84 11.22 -13.03
N ILE A 75 10.53 11.07 -13.16
CA ILE A 75 9.89 9.96 -13.87
C ILE A 75 10.40 9.91 -15.33
N GLU A 76 10.49 11.05 -16.00
CA GLU A 76 10.96 11.20 -17.39
C GLU A 76 12.43 10.80 -17.58
N LYS A 77 13.22 10.70 -16.52
CA LYS A 77 14.62 10.21 -16.61
C LYS A 77 14.71 8.69 -16.72
N TYR A 78 13.67 7.98 -16.38
CA TYR A 78 13.56 6.54 -16.57
C TYR A 78 12.91 6.27 -17.94
N GLU A 79 13.36 5.24 -18.63
CA GLU A 79 12.64 4.73 -19.80
C GLU A 79 11.28 4.15 -19.36
N LYS A 80 11.30 3.43 -18.23
CA LYS A 80 10.11 2.96 -17.52
C LYS A 80 10.35 2.97 -16.01
N ILE A 81 9.33 3.35 -15.28
CA ILE A 81 9.31 3.18 -13.84
C ILE A 81 7.97 2.58 -13.42
N TYR A 82 8.06 1.48 -12.69
CA TYR A 82 6.90 0.75 -12.20
C TYR A 82 6.64 1.09 -10.74
N ASN A 83 5.38 0.94 -10.31
CA ASN A 83 4.99 1.04 -8.91
C ASN A 83 4.13 -0.14 -8.50
N LEU A 84 4.44 -0.71 -7.36
CA LEU A 84 3.60 -1.68 -6.68
C LEU A 84 2.72 -0.94 -5.67
N HIS A 85 1.41 -1.00 -5.88
CA HIS A 85 0.43 -0.20 -5.16
C HIS A 85 -0.59 -1.09 -4.44
N PRO A 86 -0.87 -0.89 -3.12
CA PRO A 86 -1.81 -1.69 -2.34
C PRO A 86 -3.26 -1.25 -2.54
N GLY A 87 -3.65 -0.98 -3.77
CA GLY A 87 -4.99 -0.61 -4.21
C GLY A 87 -5.39 -1.32 -5.50
N TYR A 88 -6.68 -1.55 -5.70
CA TYR A 88 -7.23 -2.09 -6.93
C TYR A 88 -7.62 -0.95 -7.88
N LEU A 89 -6.62 -0.42 -8.61
CA LEU A 89 -6.80 0.74 -9.48
C LEU A 89 -7.93 0.53 -10.51
N PRO A 90 -8.74 1.57 -10.77
CA PRO A 90 -8.58 2.97 -10.40
C PRO A 90 -9.11 3.34 -9.00
N TRP A 91 -9.54 2.38 -8.19
CA TRP A 91 -9.99 2.59 -6.81
C TRP A 91 -8.79 2.70 -5.85
N GLY A 92 -8.88 3.62 -4.89
CA GLY A 92 -7.87 3.77 -3.85
C GLY A 92 -6.54 4.35 -4.34
N ARG A 93 -6.51 5.24 -5.34
CA ARG A 93 -5.31 6.01 -5.67
C ARG A 93 -4.88 6.90 -4.51
N GLY A 94 -3.60 7.09 -4.34
CA GLY A 94 -3.01 7.93 -3.30
C GLY A 94 -2.77 7.19 -1.99
N TYR A 95 -3.20 7.79 -0.87
CA TYR A 95 -2.83 7.31 0.47
C TYR A 95 -3.91 6.46 1.13
N TYR A 96 -3.49 5.40 1.85
CA TYR A 96 -4.34 4.52 2.68
C TYR A 96 -5.45 3.78 1.91
N PRO A 97 -5.17 3.19 0.72
CA PRO A 97 -6.20 2.59 -0.12
C PRO A 97 -7.03 1.51 0.57
N ILE A 98 -6.43 0.74 1.49
CA ILE A 98 -7.12 -0.31 2.23
C ILE A 98 -8.17 0.25 3.20
N PHE A 99 -7.84 1.37 3.88
CA PHE A 99 -8.80 2.08 4.70
C PHE A 99 -9.97 2.59 3.85
N TRP A 100 -9.68 3.25 2.74
CA TRP A 100 -10.70 3.81 1.87
C TRP A 100 -11.57 2.73 1.22
N ALA A 101 -10.98 1.60 0.82
CA ALA A 101 -11.75 0.47 0.28
C ALA A 101 -12.81 -0.01 1.28
N LEU A 102 -12.47 -0.15 2.57
CA LEU A 102 -13.41 -0.54 3.61
C LEU A 102 -14.42 0.55 3.94
N TRP A 103 -13.97 1.81 3.98
CA TRP A 103 -14.84 2.94 4.31
C TRP A 103 -15.85 3.24 3.20
N GLU A 104 -15.41 3.30 1.96
CA GLU A 104 -16.23 3.60 0.78
C GLU A 104 -16.91 2.38 0.16
N GLN A 105 -16.55 1.18 0.64
CA GLN A 105 -17.04 -0.10 0.09
C GLN A 105 -16.68 -0.29 -1.39
N THR A 106 -15.47 0.10 -1.76
CA THR A 106 -14.91 -0.03 -3.12
C THR A 106 -14.04 -1.29 -3.24
N PRO A 107 -13.74 -1.77 -4.45
CA PRO A 107 -12.83 -2.89 -4.64
C PRO A 107 -11.47 -2.68 -3.96
N ALA A 108 -10.92 -3.76 -3.40
CA ALA A 108 -9.59 -3.79 -2.80
C ALA A 108 -8.67 -4.78 -3.52
N GLY A 109 -7.37 -4.55 -3.47
CA GLY A 109 -6.40 -5.43 -4.10
C GLY A 109 -5.02 -4.80 -4.21
N ALA A 110 -4.20 -5.39 -5.07
CA ALA A 110 -2.87 -4.89 -5.40
C ALA A 110 -2.77 -4.63 -6.91
N THR A 111 -2.01 -3.62 -7.29
CA THR A 111 -1.77 -3.24 -8.69
C THR A 111 -0.29 -2.99 -8.94
N LEU A 112 0.24 -3.62 -9.97
CA LEU A 112 1.49 -3.23 -10.60
C LEU A 112 1.15 -2.34 -11.81
N HIS A 113 1.65 -1.11 -11.83
CA HIS A 113 1.40 -0.15 -12.91
C HIS A 113 2.66 0.62 -13.30
N GLU A 114 2.69 1.19 -14.50
CA GLU A 114 3.70 2.18 -14.87
C GLU A 114 3.40 3.51 -14.17
N MET A 115 4.43 4.23 -13.75
CA MET A 115 4.25 5.56 -13.17
C MET A 115 4.18 6.61 -14.26
N THR A 116 3.31 7.59 -14.03
CA THR A 116 3.13 8.79 -14.86
C THR A 116 3.13 10.03 -13.98
N ALA A 117 2.91 11.19 -14.58
CA ALA A 117 2.84 12.45 -13.84
C ALA A 117 1.69 12.49 -12.80
N GLY A 118 0.59 11.78 -13.06
CA GLY A 118 -0.53 11.66 -12.13
C GLY A 118 -0.29 10.58 -11.09
N VAL A 119 -0.76 10.81 -9.87
CA VAL A 119 -0.59 9.84 -8.76
C VAL A 119 -1.43 8.60 -9.01
N ASP A 120 -0.76 7.46 -9.17
CA ASP A 120 -1.36 6.15 -9.41
C ASP A 120 -2.33 6.11 -10.61
N GLU A 121 -2.08 6.95 -11.65
CA GLU A 121 -2.91 7.05 -12.85
C GLU A 121 -2.33 6.33 -14.06
N GLY A 122 -1.13 5.79 -13.94
CA GLY A 122 -0.44 5.14 -15.05
C GLY A 122 -1.10 3.84 -15.51
N PRO A 123 -0.71 3.37 -16.70
CA PRO A 123 -1.23 2.13 -17.27
C PRO A 123 -0.95 0.92 -16.37
N ILE A 124 -1.93 0.03 -16.25
CA ILE A 124 -1.86 -1.17 -15.44
C ILE A 124 -1.11 -2.27 -16.18
N VAL A 125 -0.12 -2.87 -15.53
CA VAL A 125 0.55 -4.09 -15.97
C VAL A 125 -0.21 -5.32 -15.50
N ALA A 126 -0.53 -5.37 -14.21
CA ALA A 126 -1.25 -6.49 -13.60
C ALA A 126 -1.98 -6.05 -12.33
N GLN A 127 -3.04 -6.76 -11.99
CA GLN A 127 -3.82 -6.53 -10.78
C GLN A 127 -4.26 -7.84 -10.15
N THR A 128 -4.36 -7.84 -8.82
CA THR A 128 -4.98 -8.92 -8.06
C THR A 128 -6.12 -8.34 -7.23
N ASN A 129 -7.35 -8.77 -7.51
CA ASN A 129 -8.50 -8.42 -6.66
C ASN A 129 -8.43 -9.23 -5.36
N VAL A 130 -8.61 -8.56 -4.23
CA VAL A 130 -8.68 -9.16 -2.90
C VAL A 130 -10.07 -8.93 -2.33
N PRO A 131 -10.99 -9.89 -2.51
CA PRO A 131 -12.36 -9.75 -2.01
C PRO A 131 -12.36 -9.65 -0.48
N TYR A 132 -13.30 -8.88 0.06
CA TYR A 132 -13.49 -8.74 1.50
C TYR A 132 -14.98 -8.73 1.86
N ASN A 133 -15.29 -8.92 3.13
CA ASN A 133 -16.65 -8.99 3.64
C ASN A 133 -16.82 -8.24 4.97
N GLY A 134 -17.98 -8.39 5.61
CA GLY A 134 -18.34 -7.68 6.84
C GLY A 134 -17.46 -8.01 8.05
N SER A 135 -16.77 -9.14 8.08
CA SER A 135 -15.89 -9.55 9.18
C SER A 135 -14.46 -9.02 9.03
N ASP A 136 -14.10 -8.50 7.86
CA ASP A 136 -12.75 -7.96 7.62
C ASP A 136 -12.53 -6.64 8.35
N THR A 137 -11.37 -6.52 8.96
CA THR A 137 -10.83 -5.26 9.48
C THR A 137 -9.77 -4.70 8.52
N GLY A 138 -9.36 -3.44 8.74
CA GLY A 138 -8.21 -2.88 8.03
C GLY A 138 -6.99 -3.78 8.08
N GLY A 139 -6.70 -4.36 9.25
CA GLY A 139 -5.55 -5.27 9.42
C GLY A 139 -5.70 -6.61 8.72
N SER A 140 -6.89 -7.23 8.71
CA SER A 140 -7.09 -8.50 8.01
C SER A 140 -7.02 -8.34 6.50
N LEU A 141 -7.61 -7.28 5.97
CA LEU A 141 -7.55 -6.96 4.55
C LEU A 141 -6.12 -6.58 4.13
N PHE A 142 -5.42 -5.78 4.95
CA PHE A 142 -4.02 -5.41 4.70
C PHE A 142 -3.13 -6.63 4.50
N ARG A 143 -3.21 -7.64 5.33
CA ARG A 143 -2.39 -8.86 5.19
C ARG A 143 -2.61 -9.54 3.85
N ARG A 144 -3.86 -9.68 3.39
CA ARG A 144 -4.17 -10.32 2.10
C ARG A 144 -3.77 -9.46 0.90
N VAL A 145 -3.90 -8.14 1.01
CA VAL A 145 -3.41 -7.22 -0.03
C VAL A 145 -1.89 -7.27 -0.10
N ARG A 146 -1.21 -7.37 1.05
CA ARG A 146 0.23 -7.55 1.12
C ARG A 146 0.69 -8.83 0.39
N GLU A 147 0.02 -9.95 0.63
CA GLU A 147 0.32 -11.21 -0.08
C GLU A 147 0.11 -11.05 -1.60
N ALA A 148 -0.91 -10.32 -2.01
CA ALA A 148 -1.15 -10.03 -3.43
C ALA A 148 -0.04 -9.16 -4.03
N GLU A 149 0.45 -8.14 -3.31
CA GLU A 149 1.61 -7.33 -3.73
C GLU A 149 2.88 -8.19 -3.87
N GLU A 150 3.16 -9.01 -2.87
CA GLU A 150 4.30 -9.92 -2.86
C GLU A 150 4.29 -10.87 -4.06
N ASN A 151 3.12 -11.43 -4.36
CA ASN A 151 2.94 -12.32 -5.51
C ASN A 151 3.15 -11.58 -6.85
N LEU A 152 2.63 -10.35 -6.99
CA LEU A 152 2.88 -9.52 -8.17
C LEU A 152 4.37 -9.20 -8.32
N PHE A 153 5.06 -8.86 -7.24
CA PHE A 153 6.50 -8.63 -7.27
C PHE A 153 7.26 -9.86 -7.76
N VAL A 154 7.03 -11.01 -7.15
CA VAL A 154 7.72 -12.26 -7.51
C VAL A 154 7.45 -12.67 -8.97
N GLN A 155 6.23 -12.49 -9.43
CA GLN A 155 5.83 -12.83 -10.79
C GLN A 155 6.48 -11.91 -11.84
N TYR A 156 6.51 -10.59 -11.60
CA TYR A 156 6.88 -9.62 -12.61
C TYR A 156 8.32 -9.12 -12.50
N TRP A 157 8.98 -9.28 -11.36
CA TRP A 157 10.39 -8.89 -11.21
C TRP A 157 11.31 -9.50 -12.26
N PRO A 158 11.27 -10.83 -12.55
CA PRO A 158 12.12 -11.41 -13.60
C PRO A 158 11.89 -10.81 -14.99
N GLN A 159 10.65 -10.50 -15.32
CA GLN A 159 10.28 -9.91 -16.62
C GLN A 159 10.75 -8.44 -16.72
N ILE A 160 10.67 -7.68 -15.61
CA ILE A 160 11.14 -6.29 -15.56
C ILE A 160 12.65 -6.23 -15.75
N ILE A 161 13.42 -7.09 -15.07
CA ILE A 161 14.89 -7.09 -15.18
C ILE A 161 15.40 -7.69 -16.47
N SER A 162 14.63 -8.54 -17.15
CA SER A 162 14.99 -9.03 -18.51
C SER A 162 14.85 -7.92 -19.56
N GLY A 163 14.12 -6.87 -19.25
CA GLY A 163 13.81 -5.79 -20.18
C GLY A 163 12.67 -6.09 -21.13
N GLU A 164 11.84 -7.07 -20.78
CA GLU A 164 10.65 -7.36 -21.54
C GLU A 164 9.69 -6.15 -21.57
N ASN A 165 9.10 -5.92 -22.74
CA ASN A 165 8.04 -4.92 -22.85
C ASN A 165 6.74 -5.52 -22.32
N LEU A 166 6.44 -5.26 -21.05
CA LEU A 166 5.23 -5.77 -20.41
C LEU A 166 3.99 -5.15 -21.07
N PRO A 167 2.97 -5.95 -21.39
CA PRO A 167 1.70 -5.43 -21.88
C PRO A 167 1.05 -4.59 -20.80
N THR A 168 0.48 -3.45 -21.20
CA THR A 168 -0.24 -2.56 -20.29
C THR A 168 -1.60 -2.20 -20.86
N HIS A 169 -2.53 -1.86 -19.99
CA HIS A 169 -3.82 -1.33 -20.39
C HIS A 169 -4.17 -0.08 -19.58
N ARG A 170 -4.94 0.82 -20.19
CA ARG A 170 -5.39 2.04 -19.50
C ARG A 170 -6.31 1.68 -18.34
N GLN A 171 -6.23 2.45 -17.28
CA GLN A 171 -7.18 2.34 -16.19
C GLN A 171 -8.61 2.66 -16.69
N PRO A 172 -9.62 1.95 -16.19
CA PRO A 172 -11.02 2.31 -16.41
C PRO A 172 -11.30 3.73 -15.95
N LEU A 173 -12.32 4.36 -16.53
CA LEU A 173 -12.79 5.66 -16.06
C LEU A 173 -13.41 5.52 -14.66
N GLY A 174 -13.28 6.58 -13.86
CA GLY A 174 -13.79 6.62 -12.49
C GLY A 174 -12.70 6.30 -11.45
N GLY A 175 -13.12 5.59 -10.38
CA GLY A 175 -12.24 5.31 -9.25
C GLY A 175 -12.19 6.41 -8.21
N THR A 176 -11.33 6.25 -7.21
CA THR A 176 -11.18 7.20 -6.09
C THR A 176 -9.73 7.62 -5.93
N TYR A 177 -9.53 8.83 -5.39
CA TYR A 177 -8.22 9.37 -5.07
C TYR A 177 -8.27 10.07 -3.72
N HIS A 178 -7.34 9.74 -2.83
CA HIS A 178 -7.29 10.31 -1.49
C HIS A 178 -5.89 10.79 -1.13
N ARG A 179 -5.85 12.02 -0.60
CA ARG A 179 -4.63 12.59 -0.03
C ARG A 179 -4.47 12.15 1.42
N LYS A 180 -3.22 12.11 1.86
CA LYS A 180 -2.88 11.77 3.26
C LYS A 180 -3.65 12.62 4.27
N LYS A 181 -3.85 13.91 3.98
CA LYS A 181 -4.58 14.85 4.83
C LYS A 181 -6.03 14.41 5.08
N GLU A 182 -6.73 13.94 4.05
CA GLU A 182 -8.14 13.53 4.14
C GLU A 182 -8.36 12.38 5.14
N PHE A 183 -7.42 11.44 5.18
CA PHE A 183 -7.45 10.35 6.17
C PHE A 183 -7.36 10.88 7.61
N TYR A 184 -6.42 11.80 7.88
CA TYR A 184 -6.25 12.36 9.22
C TYR A 184 -7.42 13.26 9.61
N GLU A 185 -7.95 14.05 8.68
CA GLU A 185 -9.14 14.85 8.91
C GLU A 185 -10.33 13.97 9.27
N LEU A 186 -10.59 12.91 8.50
CA LEU A 186 -11.67 11.98 8.83
C LEU A 186 -11.45 11.30 10.19
N LYS A 187 -10.23 10.84 10.48
CA LYS A 187 -9.93 10.16 11.75
C LYS A 187 -10.07 11.06 12.97
N GLN A 188 -9.68 12.35 12.86
CA GLN A 188 -9.68 13.30 13.97
C GLN A 188 -10.99 14.08 14.12
N GLN A 189 -11.70 14.30 13.01
CA GLN A 189 -12.90 15.18 12.96
C GLN A 189 -14.17 14.36 12.73
N ALA A 190 -14.08 13.03 12.74
CA ALA A 190 -15.29 12.23 12.63
C ALA A 190 -16.21 12.58 13.81
N GLU A 191 -17.32 13.26 13.51
CA GLU A 191 -18.41 13.46 14.48
C GLU A 191 -19.11 12.12 14.66
N TRP A 192 -18.40 11.20 15.34
CA TRP A 192 -18.81 9.79 15.48
C TRP A 192 -20.20 9.67 16.09
N GLU A 193 -20.62 10.62 16.93
CA GLU A 193 -21.94 10.71 17.52
C GLU A 193 -23.06 10.94 16.49
N LYS A 194 -22.73 11.52 15.35
CA LYS A 194 -23.66 11.76 14.24
C LYS A 194 -23.70 10.63 13.22
N LEU A 195 -22.78 9.68 13.32
CA LEU A 195 -22.76 8.53 12.42
C LEU A 195 -23.90 7.56 12.77
N SER A 196 -24.46 6.92 11.73
CA SER A 196 -25.30 5.75 11.98
C SER A 196 -24.46 4.65 12.64
N SER A 197 -25.09 3.78 13.43
CA SER A 197 -24.39 2.64 14.04
C SER A 197 -23.63 1.80 13.00
N LYS A 198 -24.19 1.66 11.79
CA LYS A 198 -23.57 0.95 10.68
C LYS A 198 -22.31 1.66 10.19
N ASP A 199 -22.34 2.97 10.06
CA ASP A 199 -21.19 3.76 9.60
C ASP A 199 -20.11 3.84 10.67
N LEU A 200 -20.50 3.97 11.94
CA LEU A 200 -19.55 3.92 13.05
C LEU A 200 -18.80 2.58 13.09
N LEU A 201 -19.52 1.47 12.99
CA LEU A 201 -18.89 0.14 12.93
C LEU A 201 -17.98 -0.01 11.72
N ARG A 202 -18.37 0.57 10.57
CA ARG A 202 -17.54 0.57 9.36
C ARG A 202 -16.25 1.36 9.57
N LEU A 203 -16.33 2.54 10.20
CA LEU A 203 -15.17 3.38 10.50
C LEU A 203 -14.21 2.67 11.47
N VAL A 204 -14.74 2.16 12.57
CA VAL A 204 -13.94 1.40 13.56
C VAL A 204 -13.27 0.21 12.91
N ARG A 205 -14.00 -0.53 12.08
CA ARG A 205 -13.47 -1.67 11.32
C ARG A 205 -12.33 -1.26 10.40
N ALA A 206 -12.51 -0.19 9.61
CA ALA A 206 -11.51 0.32 8.69
C ALA A 206 -10.25 0.83 9.40
N LEU A 207 -10.39 1.40 10.61
CA LEU A 207 -9.29 1.88 11.45
C LEU A 207 -8.65 0.79 12.32
N THR A 208 -9.20 -0.42 12.37
CA THR A 208 -8.63 -1.51 13.17
C THR A 208 -7.45 -2.15 12.45
N PHE A 209 -6.23 -1.72 12.81
CA PHE A 209 -4.95 -2.25 12.32
C PHE A 209 -4.07 -2.68 13.50
N PRO A 210 -3.31 -3.78 13.39
CA PRO A 210 -2.29 -4.12 14.37
C PRO A 210 -1.23 -3.00 14.47
N GLY A 211 -0.86 -2.65 15.70
CA GLY A 211 0.20 -1.66 15.95
C GLY A 211 -0.15 -0.20 15.66
N GLN A 212 -1.38 0.10 15.24
CA GLN A 212 -1.84 1.48 15.02
C GLN A 212 -3.02 1.80 15.95
N SER A 213 -3.19 3.08 16.31
CA SER A 213 -4.37 3.50 17.08
C SER A 213 -5.65 3.37 16.24
N GLY A 214 -6.71 2.83 16.87
CA GLY A 214 -8.05 2.76 16.33
C GLY A 214 -8.75 4.14 16.26
N LEU A 215 -10.08 4.13 16.30
CA LEU A 215 -10.86 5.37 16.42
C LEU A 215 -10.81 5.88 17.87
N GLU A 216 -10.28 7.08 18.05
CA GLU A 216 -10.30 7.75 19.35
C GLU A 216 -11.60 8.54 19.51
N VAL A 217 -12.29 8.35 20.61
CA VAL A 217 -13.54 9.03 20.97
C VAL A 217 -13.43 9.62 22.36
N THR A 218 -14.15 10.72 22.61
CA THR A 218 -14.23 11.34 23.94
C THR A 218 -15.68 11.23 24.44
N LEU A 219 -15.84 10.67 25.63
CA LEU A 219 -17.11 10.57 26.34
C LEU A 219 -16.93 11.16 27.73
N GLU A 220 -17.76 12.09 28.13
CA GLU A 220 -17.77 12.70 29.48
C GLU A 220 -16.37 13.12 29.98
N GLN A 221 -15.54 13.71 29.07
CA GLN A 221 -14.15 14.14 29.30
C GLN A 221 -13.10 13.02 29.34
N GLU A 222 -13.49 11.76 29.21
CA GLU A 222 -12.57 10.62 29.13
C GLU A 222 -12.35 10.21 27.65
N ARG A 223 -11.11 9.79 27.34
CA ARG A 223 -10.74 9.36 26.00
C ARG A 223 -10.73 7.83 25.91
N PHE A 224 -11.35 7.33 24.87
CA PHE A 224 -11.42 5.89 24.57
C PHE A 224 -10.89 5.60 23.19
N GLU A 225 -10.38 4.40 23.01
CA GLU A 225 -10.01 3.85 21.71
C GLU A 225 -10.97 2.72 21.33
N LEU A 226 -11.63 2.87 20.18
CA LEU A 226 -12.51 1.84 19.66
C LEU A 226 -11.77 0.98 18.63
N ARG A 227 -11.84 -0.34 18.83
CA ARG A 227 -11.32 -1.36 17.91
C ARG A 227 -12.30 -2.51 17.78
N LEU A 228 -12.33 -3.16 16.64
CA LEU A 228 -13.00 -4.44 16.47
C LEU A 228 -12.01 -5.58 16.70
N ASN A 229 -12.31 -6.40 17.68
CA ASN A 229 -11.68 -7.71 17.83
C ASN A 229 -12.63 -8.74 17.19
N PRO A 230 -12.32 -9.27 15.99
CA PRO A 230 -13.12 -10.33 15.41
C PRO A 230 -13.18 -11.47 16.42
N LEU A 231 -14.37 -11.79 16.89
CA LEU A 231 -14.57 -13.06 17.57
C LEU A 231 -14.29 -14.11 16.49
N THR A 232 -13.24 -14.92 16.66
CA THR A 232 -13.10 -16.17 15.95
C THR A 232 -14.45 -16.83 15.96
N MET A 233 -14.98 -17.26 14.82
CA MET A 233 -16.31 -17.81 14.70
C MET A 233 -16.59 -18.64 15.97
N LEU A 234 -17.56 -18.22 16.74
CA LEU A 234 -18.05 -19.00 17.85
C LEU A 234 -18.47 -20.33 17.20
N GLU A 235 -17.63 -21.34 17.31
CA GLU A 235 -18.08 -22.72 17.20
C GLU A 235 -19.34 -22.76 18.05
N SER A 236 -20.44 -23.14 17.46
CA SER A 236 -21.80 -23.01 17.98
C SER A 236 -21.88 -23.39 19.46
N ARG A 237 -21.79 -22.40 20.36
CA ARG A 237 -22.13 -22.61 21.78
C ARG A 237 -23.65 -22.71 22.04
N TYR A 238 -24.38 -23.00 20.99
CA TYR A 238 -25.78 -23.41 21.06
C TYR A 238 -25.89 -24.90 20.78
N GLU A 239 -25.11 -25.73 21.46
CA GLU A 239 -25.60 -27.06 21.74
C GLU A 239 -26.71 -26.88 22.78
N THR A 240 -27.91 -26.90 22.27
CA THR A 240 -29.15 -27.01 23.02
C THR A 240 -28.98 -28.08 24.10
N LYS A 241 -28.96 -27.64 25.36
CA LYS A 241 -29.34 -28.51 26.44
C LYS A 241 -30.83 -28.84 26.27
N THR A 242 -31.14 -29.81 25.44
CA THR A 242 -32.38 -30.58 25.53
C THR A 242 -32.03 -31.83 26.30
N GLY A 243 -32.39 -31.85 27.56
CA GLY A 243 -32.51 -33.00 28.43
C GLY A 243 -33.83 -32.85 29.16
#